data_9d648e536215e69d8599987d7879e459
#
_entry.id   9d648e536215e69d8599987d7879e459
#
_cell.length_a   1.000
_cell.length_b   1.000
_cell.length_c   1.000
_cell.angle_alpha   90.00
_cell.angle_beta   90.00
_cell.angle_gamma   90.00
#
_symmetry.space_group_name_H-M   'P 1'
#
loop_
_entity.id
_entity.type
_entity.pdbx_description
1 polymer ?
#
loop_
_entity_poly.entity_id
_entity_poly.type
_entity_poly.pdbx_seq_one_letter_code
_entity_poly.pdbx_strand_id
1 'polypeptide(L)'
;MDYARTRTEVPMTGIPTWHIAGDWFDNCSCAVACPCTFAQPPDNGFCESVLFWHILRGHYGDVNLDGLSFIRVGRWEGDLWAGKAKGAAGLFIDERADERQAEALPLIFGGRAGGFPAQWAAFFPEGRQVRGVERARITFDIAPDRAHWGAEIAGKVKAWAKALTGPTSLPGKYPQLMNAPGCETGPGPQLVTWGKSTVCSVDTFGYTFQWTTNSSKHIPFDWAGP
;
A
#
# COMPACT_ATOMS: atom_id res chain seq x y z
N MET A 1 9.80 20.24 22.27
CA MET A 1 10.94 19.72 21.48
C MET A 1 10.62 19.99 20.02
N ASP A 2 11.39 20.95 19.47
CA ASP A 2 11.13 21.52 18.14
C ASP A 2 11.39 20.51 17.01
N TYR A 3 10.36 20.18 16.25
CA TYR A 3 10.40 19.33 15.05
C TYR A 3 10.63 20.16 13.76
N ALA A 4 11.25 21.31 13.88
CA ALA A 4 11.63 22.14 12.73
C ALA A 4 13.05 21.82 12.26
N ARG A 5 13.26 20.63 11.67
CA ARG A 5 14.41 20.41 10.80
C ARG A 5 14.10 20.96 9.42
N THR A 6 14.79 22.01 9.06
CA THR A 6 14.83 22.62 7.72
C THR A 6 15.10 21.52 6.67
N ARG A 7 14.05 21.14 5.94
CA ARG A 7 14.18 20.33 4.73
C ARG A 7 14.72 21.23 3.63
N THR A 8 15.88 20.90 3.09
CA THR A 8 16.33 21.42 1.80
C THR A 8 15.37 20.86 0.74
N GLU A 9 14.42 21.68 0.32
CA GLU A 9 13.57 21.36 -0.82
C GLU A 9 14.44 21.37 -2.08
N VAL A 10 14.67 20.20 -2.68
CA VAL A 10 15.22 20.09 -4.01
C VAL A 10 14.18 20.69 -4.97
N PRO A 11 14.52 21.68 -5.80
CA PRO A 11 13.55 22.25 -6.74
C PRO A 11 13.05 21.15 -7.69
N MET A 12 11.77 20.84 -7.62
CA MET A 12 11.08 19.83 -8.43
C MET A 12 10.68 20.40 -9.81
N THR A 13 11.60 21.10 -10.48
CA THR A 13 11.37 21.62 -11.82
C THR A 13 11.35 20.46 -12.81
N GLY A 14 10.17 20.20 -13.40
CA GLY A 14 10.01 19.19 -14.44
C GLY A 14 9.09 18.00 -14.11
N ILE A 15 8.61 17.87 -12.85
CA ILE A 15 7.60 16.86 -12.52
C ILE A 15 6.22 17.45 -12.85
N PRO A 16 5.43 16.79 -13.71
CA PRO A 16 4.07 17.25 -13.99
C PRO A 16 3.18 17.13 -12.77
N THR A 17 2.16 17.98 -12.67
CA THR A 17 1.10 17.82 -11.66
C THR A 17 0.42 16.47 -11.85
N TRP A 18 0.08 15.82 -10.76
CA TRP A 18 -0.60 14.55 -10.79
C TRP A 18 -1.58 14.41 -9.63
N HIS A 19 -2.58 13.57 -9.82
CA HIS A 19 -3.55 13.22 -8.80
C HIS A 19 -3.99 11.78 -9.04
N ILE A 20 -4.09 10.99 -7.98
CA ILE A 20 -4.66 9.64 -8.00
C ILE A 20 -5.51 9.41 -6.75
N ALA A 21 -6.69 8.85 -6.93
CA ALA A 21 -7.58 8.47 -5.83
C ALA A 21 -8.20 7.10 -6.08
N GLY A 22 -8.37 6.33 -5.02
CA GLY A 22 -8.90 4.97 -5.15
C GLY A 22 -8.88 4.16 -3.87
N ASP A 23 -8.75 2.87 -4.04
CA ASP A 23 -8.75 1.89 -2.98
C ASP A 23 -7.34 1.31 -2.75
N TRP A 24 -6.96 1.23 -1.49
CA TRP A 24 -5.76 0.55 -1.04
C TRP A 24 -6.14 -0.54 -0.04
N PHE A 25 -5.46 -1.68 -0.11
CA PHE A 25 -5.49 -2.66 0.96
C PHE A 25 -4.14 -3.36 1.10
N ASP A 26 -3.95 -3.97 2.26
CA ASP A 26 -2.81 -4.85 2.53
C ASP A 26 -3.24 -6.26 2.96
N ASN A 27 -2.27 -7.16 2.89
CA ASN A 27 -2.21 -8.38 3.66
C ASN A 27 -0.81 -8.47 4.27
N CYS A 28 -0.73 -8.41 5.61
CA CYS A 28 0.51 -8.34 6.37
C CYS A 28 0.73 -9.58 7.24
N SER A 29 2.00 -9.90 7.51
CA SER A 29 2.38 -11.04 8.38
C SER A 29 2.06 -10.83 9.87
N CYS A 30 1.79 -9.59 10.29
CA CYS A 30 1.44 -9.26 11.67
C CYS A 30 0.07 -9.84 12.07
N ALA A 31 -0.16 -10.00 13.37
CA ALA A 31 -1.47 -10.30 13.92
C ALA A 31 -2.46 -9.15 13.70
N VAL A 32 -3.75 -9.41 13.85
CA VAL A 32 -4.80 -8.40 13.90
C VAL A 32 -4.84 -7.81 15.33
N ALA A 33 -4.77 -6.50 15.50
CA ALA A 33 -4.61 -5.42 14.55
C ALA A 33 -3.13 -5.14 14.33
N CYS A 34 -2.75 -4.83 13.07
CA CYS A 34 -1.37 -4.56 12.72
C CYS A 34 -0.79 -3.39 13.53
N PRO A 35 0.31 -3.59 14.28
CA PRO A 35 0.87 -2.54 15.14
C PRO A 35 1.42 -1.34 14.35
N CYS A 36 1.83 -1.52 13.09
CA CYS A 36 2.31 -0.42 12.25
C CYS A 36 1.25 0.67 12.06
N THR A 37 -0.04 0.31 12.01
CA THR A 37 -1.14 1.30 11.93
C THR A 37 -1.23 2.20 13.17
N PHE A 38 -0.67 1.74 14.29
CA PHE A 38 -0.55 2.49 15.55
C PHE A 38 0.84 3.08 15.76
N ALA A 39 1.64 3.22 14.69
CA ALA A 39 3.01 3.70 14.70
C ALA A 39 3.92 2.92 15.67
N GLN A 40 3.70 1.60 15.75
CA GLN A 40 4.50 0.68 16.54
C GLN A 40 5.31 -0.26 15.64
N PRO A 41 6.42 -0.84 16.11
CA PRO A 41 7.18 -1.82 15.34
C PRO A 41 6.35 -3.09 15.06
N PRO A 42 6.65 -3.82 13.97
CA PRO A 42 5.94 -5.05 13.62
C PRO A 42 6.17 -6.15 14.67
N ASP A 43 5.16 -7.03 14.86
CA ASP A 43 5.11 -8.06 15.93
C ASP A 43 6.39 -8.91 16.06
N ASN A 44 6.98 -9.30 14.92
CA ASN A 44 8.16 -10.17 14.88
C ASN A 44 9.45 -9.43 14.50
N GLY A 45 9.46 -8.10 14.61
CA GLY A 45 10.57 -7.27 14.16
C GLY A 45 10.68 -7.15 12.64
N PHE A 46 9.78 -7.78 11.89
CA PHE A 46 9.67 -7.69 10.44
C PHE A 46 8.21 -7.72 9.96
N CYS A 47 8.00 -7.21 8.75
CA CYS A 47 6.74 -7.27 8.03
C CYS A 47 6.98 -7.89 6.65
N GLU A 48 6.28 -8.96 6.33
CA GLU A 48 6.06 -9.43 4.97
C GLU A 48 4.67 -8.97 4.55
N SER A 49 4.53 -8.43 3.34
CA SER A 49 3.23 -7.92 2.93
C SER A 49 3.02 -7.90 1.43
N VAL A 50 1.74 -7.96 1.08
CA VAL A 50 1.19 -7.58 -0.22
C VAL A 50 0.45 -6.26 -0.02
N LEU A 51 0.85 -5.23 -0.74
CA LEU A 51 0.20 -3.92 -0.76
C LEU A 51 -0.40 -3.72 -2.15
N PHE A 52 -1.69 -3.43 -2.20
CA PHE A 52 -2.45 -3.27 -3.43
C PHE A 52 -3.03 -1.86 -3.53
N TRP A 53 -3.01 -1.30 -4.72
CA TRP A 53 -3.67 -0.05 -5.09
C TRP A 53 -4.51 -0.26 -6.34
N HIS A 54 -5.73 0.23 -6.31
CA HIS A 54 -6.58 0.40 -7.47
C HIS A 54 -6.93 1.88 -7.66
N ILE A 55 -6.54 2.45 -8.78
CA ILE A 55 -6.80 3.85 -9.12
C ILE A 55 -8.19 3.94 -9.74
N LEU A 56 -9.16 4.48 -8.99
CA LEU A 56 -10.51 4.73 -9.51
C LEU A 56 -10.51 5.91 -10.48
N ARG A 57 -9.73 6.94 -10.18
CA ARG A 57 -9.51 8.10 -11.03
C ARG A 57 -8.11 8.66 -10.81
N GLY A 58 -7.46 9.09 -11.86
CA GLY A 58 -6.15 9.71 -11.71
C GLY A 58 -5.50 10.10 -13.01
N HIS A 59 -4.50 10.97 -12.88
CA HIS A 59 -3.67 11.40 -13.99
C HIS A 59 -2.24 11.71 -13.52
N TYR A 60 -1.29 11.66 -14.46
CA TYR A 60 0.07 12.15 -14.30
C TYR A 60 0.40 13.04 -15.49
N GLY A 61 0.32 14.38 -15.29
CA GLY A 61 0.28 15.31 -16.40
C GLY A 61 -0.95 15.04 -17.28
N ASP A 62 -0.72 14.76 -18.55
CA ASP A 62 -1.74 14.40 -19.55
C ASP A 62 -1.98 12.88 -19.67
N VAL A 63 -1.28 12.06 -18.87
CA VAL A 63 -1.45 10.60 -18.86
C VAL A 63 -2.60 10.21 -17.94
N ASN A 64 -3.67 9.66 -18.48
CA ASN A 64 -4.78 9.09 -17.70
C ASN A 64 -4.32 7.79 -17.01
N LEU A 65 -4.67 7.62 -15.72
CA LEU A 65 -4.34 6.44 -14.92
C LEU A 65 -5.57 5.71 -14.40
N ASP A 66 -6.76 6.10 -14.83
CA ASP A 66 -8.03 5.51 -14.36
C ASP A 66 -8.09 4.01 -14.59
N GLY A 67 -8.57 3.30 -13.59
CA GLY A 67 -8.82 1.86 -13.66
C GLY A 67 -7.58 0.97 -13.59
N LEU A 68 -6.37 1.54 -13.46
CA LEU A 68 -5.14 0.78 -13.33
C LEU A 68 -4.90 0.32 -11.90
N SER A 69 -4.22 -0.82 -11.77
CA SER A 69 -3.83 -1.38 -10.49
C SER A 69 -2.32 -1.51 -10.36
N PHE A 70 -1.85 -1.52 -9.12
CA PHE A 70 -0.45 -1.66 -8.77
C PHE A 70 -0.32 -2.56 -7.53
N ILE A 71 0.64 -3.48 -7.53
CA ILE A 71 0.95 -4.33 -6.39
C ILE A 71 2.42 -4.19 -6.01
N ARG A 72 2.65 -4.08 -4.71
CA ARG A 72 3.98 -4.16 -4.10
C ARG A 72 4.03 -5.36 -3.17
N VAL A 73 4.98 -6.25 -3.39
CA VAL A 73 5.25 -7.40 -2.53
C VAL A 73 6.61 -7.23 -1.91
N GLY A 74 6.75 -7.45 -0.61
CA GLY A 74 8.07 -7.29 0.00
C GLY A 74 8.16 -7.71 1.45
N ARG A 75 9.40 -7.57 1.96
CA ARG A 75 9.75 -7.79 3.36
C ARG A 75 10.54 -6.60 3.89
N TRP A 76 10.17 -6.14 5.05
CA TRP A 76 10.79 -5.02 5.76
C TRP A 76 11.09 -5.44 7.19
N GLU A 77 12.29 -5.13 7.66
CA GLU A 77 12.74 -5.37 9.02
C GLU A 77 12.89 -4.04 9.76
N GLY A 78 12.54 -4.00 11.04
CA GLY A 78 12.65 -2.83 11.90
C GLY A 78 11.39 -1.96 11.93
N ASP A 79 11.48 -0.88 12.67
CA ASP A 79 10.39 0.08 12.88
C ASP A 79 10.28 1.05 11.70
N LEU A 80 9.20 0.91 10.94
CA LEU A 80 8.90 1.72 9.77
C LEU A 80 8.83 3.21 10.13
N TRP A 81 7.98 3.55 11.09
CA TRP A 81 7.68 4.94 11.39
C TRP A 81 8.80 5.66 12.16
N ALA A 82 9.70 4.92 12.77
CA ALA A 82 10.93 5.46 13.34
C ALA A 82 12.04 5.69 12.28
N GLY A 83 11.78 5.42 11.00
CA GLY A 83 12.78 5.54 9.93
C GLY A 83 13.91 4.51 10.03
N LYS A 84 13.65 3.36 10.63
CA LYS A 84 14.62 2.27 10.85
C LYS A 84 14.34 1.03 10.02
N ALA A 85 13.30 1.05 9.19
CA ALA A 85 12.96 -0.10 8.37
C ALA A 85 13.94 -0.26 7.20
N LYS A 86 14.38 -1.50 7.01
CA LYS A 86 15.21 -1.95 5.87
C LYS A 86 14.45 -3.02 5.12
N GLY A 87 14.51 -2.99 3.79
CA GLY A 87 13.83 -4.02 3.03
C GLY A 87 13.88 -3.83 1.53
N ALA A 88 13.28 -4.76 0.84
CA ALA A 88 13.19 -4.78 -0.60
C ALA A 88 11.78 -5.18 -1.05
N ALA A 89 11.40 -4.78 -2.25
CA ALA A 89 10.10 -5.11 -2.83
C ALA A 89 10.20 -5.47 -4.30
N GLY A 90 9.33 -6.37 -4.74
CA GLY A 90 8.96 -6.54 -6.13
C GLY A 90 7.70 -5.75 -6.45
N LEU A 91 7.58 -5.28 -7.67
CA LEU A 91 6.51 -4.41 -8.13
C LEU A 91 5.80 -5.04 -9.31
N PHE A 92 4.47 -5.02 -9.27
CA PHE A 92 3.65 -5.40 -10.41
C PHE A 92 2.84 -4.20 -10.90
N ILE A 93 2.92 -3.97 -12.20
CA ILE A 93 2.13 -2.98 -12.94
C ILE A 93 1.04 -3.72 -13.69
N ASP A 94 -0.17 -3.20 -13.69
CA ASP A 94 -1.28 -3.73 -14.49
C ASP A 94 -0.84 -3.93 -15.94
N GLU A 95 -1.07 -5.11 -16.52
CA GLU A 95 -0.70 -5.41 -17.91
C GLU A 95 -1.44 -4.53 -18.93
N ARG A 96 -2.58 -3.94 -18.55
CA ARG A 96 -3.36 -3.01 -19.39
C ARG A 96 -2.73 -1.64 -19.54
N ALA A 97 -1.73 -1.30 -18.69
CA ALA A 97 -1.03 -0.03 -18.78
C ALA A 97 -0.29 0.09 -20.11
N ASP A 98 -0.43 1.21 -20.80
CA ASP A 98 0.45 1.56 -21.91
C ASP A 98 1.87 1.96 -21.42
N GLU A 99 2.78 2.29 -22.33
CA GLU A 99 4.17 2.63 -21.97
C GLU A 99 4.25 3.88 -21.07
N ARG A 100 3.48 4.94 -21.39
CA ARG A 100 3.48 6.19 -20.61
C ARG A 100 2.90 5.96 -19.20
N GLN A 101 1.84 5.16 -19.10
CA GLN A 101 1.23 4.76 -17.83
C GLN A 101 2.20 3.90 -17.00
N ALA A 102 2.86 2.94 -17.63
CA ALA A 102 3.84 2.06 -16.98
C ALA A 102 5.10 2.80 -16.51
N GLU A 103 5.46 3.90 -17.14
CA GLU A 103 6.53 4.82 -16.68
C GLU A 103 6.06 5.69 -15.50
N ALA A 104 4.83 6.21 -15.54
CA ALA A 104 4.28 7.11 -14.53
C ALA A 104 4.06 6.42 -13.16
N LEU A 105 3.51 5.20 -13.16
CA LEU A 105 3.16 4.49 -11.93
C LEU A 105 4.37 4.30 -10.98
N PRO A 106 5.54 3.80 -11.41
CA PRO A 106 6.70 3.68 -10.54
C PRO A 106 7.27 5.03 -10.07
N LEU A 107 7.06 6.13 -10.82
CA LEU A 107 7.46 7.46 -10.37
C LEU A 107 6.61 7.90 -9.17
N ILE A 108 5.29 7.72 -9.25
CA ILE A 108 4.35 8.06 -8.18
C ILE A 108 4.59 7.15 -6.97
N PHE A 109 4.41 5.85 -7.12
CA PHE A 109 4.49 4.89 -6.02
C PHE A 109 5.89 4.73 -5.43
N GLY A 110 6.92 5.04 -6.20
CA GLY A 110 8.32 5.12 -5.74
C GLY A 110 8.67 6.43 -5.03
N GLY A 111 7.75 7.40 -4.97
CA GLY A 111 7.95 8.71 -4.32
C GLY A 111 8.82 9.68 -5.11
N ARG A 112 9.19 9.37 -6.34
CA ARG A 112 9.98 10.26 -7.21
C ARG A 112 9.16 11.40 -7.80
N ALA A 113 7.84 11.26 -7.81
CA ALA A 113 6.90 12.28 -8.26
C ALA A 113 6.43 13.24 -7.15
N GLY A 114 6.99 13.17 -5.94
CA GLY A 114 6.56 13.99 -4.81
C GLY A 114 5.30 13.47 -4.12
N GLY A 115 4.57 14.36 -3.44
CA GLY A 115 3.35 14.03 -2.73
C GLY A 115 3.56 13.12 -1.51
N PHE A 116 2.48 12.49 -1.03
CA PHE A 116 2.55 11.57 0.12
C PHE A 116 3.49 10.38 -0.13
N PRO A 117 3.54 9.74 -1.33
CA PRO A 117 4.49 8.66 -1.57
C PRO A 117 5.96 9.05 -1.33
N ALA A 118 6.35 10.31 -1.59
CA ALA A 118 7.69 10.79 -1.28
C ALA A 118 7.92 10.94 0.23
N GLN A 119 6.90 11.40 0.97
CA GLN A 119 6.97 11.48 2.42
C GLN A 119 7.08 10.08 3.04
N TRP A 120 6.26 9.14 2.59
CA TRP A 120 6.32 7.75 3.05
C TRP A 120 7.66 7.11 2.73
N ALA A 121 8.17 7.37 1.55
CA ALA A 121 9.47 6.89 1.12
C ALA A 121 10.62 7.35 2.02
N ALA A 122 10.51 8.51 2.69
CA ALA A 122 11.52 9.04 3.60
C ALA A 122 11.65 8.23 4.90
N PHE A 123 10.66 7.42 5.27
CA PHE A 123 10.76 6.49 6.39
C PHE A 123 11.63 5.26 6.09
N PHE A 124 12.05 5.06 4.83
CA PHE A 124 12.94 3.97 4.42
C PHE A 124 14.27 4.52 3.87
N PRO A 125 15.12 5.15 4.67
CA PRO A 125 16.33 5.82 4.16
C PRO A 125 17.33 4.85 3.53
N GLU A 126 17.40 3.61 3.99
CA GLU A 126 18.37 2.59 3.55
C GLU A 126 17.74 1.37 2.86
N GLY A 127 16.44 1.32 2.66
CA GLY A 127 15.74 0.06 2.42
C GLY A 127 14.77 0.04 1.27
N ARG A 128 14.97 0.82 0.21
CA ARG A 128 14.07 0.79 -0.96
C ARG A 128 14.69 0.05 -2.15
N GLN A 129 15.20 -1.13 -1.90
CA GLN A 129 15.65 -1.97 -3.00
C GLN A 129 14.44 -2.49 -3.77
N VAL A 130 14.46 -2.31 -5.09
CA VAL A 130 13.50 -2.92 -6.00
C VAL A 130 14.13 -4.19 -6.57
N ARG A 131 13.56 -5.36 -6.24
CA ARG A 131 14.02 -6.65 -6.74
C ARG A 131 13.63 -6.92 -8.19
N GLY A 132 12.59 -6.26 -8.64
CA GLY A 132 12.11 -6.37 -10.02
C GLY A 132 10.81 -5.60 -10.22
N VAL A 133 10.53 -5.31 -11.47
CA VAL A 133 9.27 -4.72 -11.93
C VAL A 133 8.73 -5.59 -13.03
N GLU A 134 7.48 -5.99 -12.94
CA GLU A 134 6.83 -6.87 -13.91
C GLU A 134 5.44 -6.35 -14.27
N ARG A 135 5.05 -6.46 -15.53
CA ARG A 135 3.66 -6.30 -15.96
C ARG A 135 2.92 -7.60 -15.75
N ALA A 136 1.75 -7.54 -15.13
CA ALA A 136 0.96 -8.72 -14.86
C ALA A 136 -0.53 -8.44 -14.96
N ARG A 137 -1.29 -9.48 -15.30
CA ARG A 137 -2.74 -9.47 -15.18
C ARG A 137 -3.12 -9.51 -13.71
N ILE A 138 -3.59 -8.38 -13.19
CA ILE A 138 -4.06 -8.25 -11.83
C ILE A 138 -5.58 -8.42 -11.82
N THR A 139 -6.08 -9.46 -11.16
CA THR A 139 -7.50 -9.62 -10.87
C THR A 139 -7.78 -9.23 -9.44
N PHE A 140 -8.88 -8.54 -9.18
CA PHE A 140 -9.23 -8.10 -7.83
C PHE A 140 -10.75 -8.00 -7.66
N ASP A 141 -11.17 -8.00 -6.40
CA ASP A 141 -12.55 -7.69 -6.01
C ASP A 141 -12.53 -6.96 -4.65
N ILE A 142 -13.27 -5.87 -4.58
CA ILE A 142 -13.46 -5.06 -3.37
C ILE A 142 -14.96 -4.83 -3.22
N ALA A 143 -15.57 -5.44 -2.21
CA ALA A 143 -16.99 -5.26 -1.96
C ALA A 143 -17.32 -3.78 -1.68
N PRO A 144 -18.38 -3.21 -2.27
CA PRO A 144 -18.76 -1.82 -2.04
C PRO A 144 -18.98 -1.47 -0.57
N ASP A 145 -19.49 -2.42 0.22
CA ASP A 145 -19.68 -2.29 1.66
C ASP A 145 -18.44 -2.65 2.49
N ARG A 146 -17.32 -3.01 1.84
CA ARG A 146 -16.08 -3.45 2.48
C ARG A 146 -16.20 -4.77 3.27
N ALA A 147 -17.16 -5.64 2.93
CA ALA A 147 -17.28 -6.95 3.53
C ALA A 147 -16.06 -7.85 3.23
N HIS A 148 -15.47 -7.67 2.07
CA HIS A 148 -14.25 -8.37 1.65
C HIS A 148 -13.47 -7.54 0.62
N TRP A 149 -12.21 -7.89 0.47
CA TRP A 149 -11.32 -7.36 -0.57
C TRP A 149 -10.20 -8.35 -0.88
N GLY A 150 -9.65 -8.25 -2.06
CA GLY A 150 -8.48 -9.06 -2.43
C GLY A 150 -8.06 -8.87 -3.87
N ALA A 151 -6.85 -9.37 -4.15
CA ALA A 151 -6.28 -9.40 -5.49
C ALA A 151 -5.44 -10.66 -5.71
N GLU A 152 -5.27 -11.00 -6.98
CA GLU A 152 -4.53 -12.19 -7.40
C GLU A 152 -3.76 -11.92 -8.70
N ILE A 153 -2.54 -12.44 -8.74
CA ILE A 153 -1.74 -12.65 -9.96
C ILE A 153 -1.48 -14.15 -10.04
N ALA A 154 -2.00 -14.80 -11.04
CA ALA A 154 -1.97 -16.25 -11.18
C ALA A 154 -0.54 -16.82 -11.01
N GLY A 155 -0.39 -17.79 -10.11
CA GLY A 155 0.88 -18.44 -9.81
C GLY A 155 1.90 -17.62 -9.04
N LYS A 156 1.62 -16.36 -8.67
CA LYS A 156 2.58 -15.47 -8.02
C LYS A 156 2.09 -14.84 -6.73
N VAL A 157 0.88 -14.29 -6.73
CA VAL A 157 0.30 -13.57 -5.60
C VAL A 157 -1.16 -13.95 -5.45
N LYS A 158 -1.57 -14.27 -4.23
CA LYS A 158 -2.97 -14.42 -3.85
C LYS A 158 -3.19 -13.79 -2.48
N ALA A 159 -3.95 -12.70 -2.42
CA ALA A 159 -4.15 -11.91 -1.22
C ALA A 159 -5.62 -11.56 -1.06
N TRP A 160 -6.35 -12.32 -0.22
CA TRP A 160 -7.77 -12.12 0.04
C TRP A 160 -8.04 -11.97 1.52
N ALA A 161 -8.99 -11.12 1.86
CA ALA A 161 -9.39 -10.83 3.23
C ALA A 161 -10.90 -10.64 3.36
N LYS A 162 -11.39 -10.80 4.58
CA LYS A 162 -12.76 -10.43 5.00
C LYS A 162 -12.66 -9.42 6.12
N ALA A 163 -13.59 -8.47 6.13
CA ALA A 163 -13.74 -7.54 7.24
C ALA A 163 -13.99 -8.29 8.55
N LEU A 164 -13.50 -7.71 9.66
CA LEU A 164 -13.72 -8.29 10.98
C LEU A 164 -15.18 -8.18 11.38
N THR A 165 -15.66 -9.25 12.01
CA THR A 165 -16.96 -9.29 12.67
C THR A 165 -16.83 -10.03 13.99
N GLY A 166 -17.73 -9.79 14.93
CA GLY A 166 -17.75 -10.45 16.21
C GLY A 166 -19.17 -10.50 16.81
N PRO A 167 -19.33 -11.08 18.00
CA PRO A 167 -20.64 -11.28 18.61
C PRO A 167 -21.48 -10.02 18.83
N THR A 168 -20.80 -8.85 18.89
CA THR A 168 -21.45 -7.55 19.11
C THR A 168 -21.45 -6.67 17.84
N SER A 169 -21.02 -7.20 16.69
CA SER A 169 -21.05 -6.45 15.43
C SER A 169 -22.48 -6.31 14.94
N LEU A 170 -22.86 -5.11 14.52
CA LEU A 170 -24.08 -4.91 13.77
C LEU A 170 -23.92 -5.44 12.33
N PRO A 171 -24.98 -5.98 11.72
CA PRO A 171 -24.94 -6.44 10.33
C PRO A 171 -24.46 -5.34 9.38
N GLY A 172 -23.49 -5.66 8.50
CA GLY A 172 -22.92 -4.72 7.52
C GLY A 172 -22.09 -3.58 8.13
N LYS A 173 -21.73 -3.68 9.43
CA LYS A 173 -20.83 -2.73 10.10
C LYS A 173 -19.55 -3.42 10.51
N TYR A 174 -18.42 -2.81 10.17
CA TYR A 174 -17.10 -3.37 10.42
C TYR A 174 -16.29 -2.42 11.31
N PRO A 175 -15.34 -2.94 12.11
CA PRO A 175 -14.48 -2.10 12.94
C PRO A 175 -13.66 -1.18 12.05
N GLN A 176 -13.69 0.10 12.40
CA GLN A 176 -12.97 1.16 11.68
C GLN A 176 -12.15 2.00 12.64
N LEU A 177 -11.00 2.45 12.18
CA LEU A 177 -10.14 3.40 12.87
C LEU A 177 -10.06 4.69 12.05
N MET A 178 -10.35 5.81 12.67
CA MET A 178 -10.18 7.15 12.10
C MET A 178 -8.88 7.76 12.65
N ASN A 179 -8.19 8.54 11.83
CA ASN A 179 -6.96 9.23 12.22
C ASN A 179 -5.89 8.28 12.77
N ALA A 180 -5.61 7.22 12.02
CA ALA A 180 -4.57 6.26 12.38
C ALA A 180 -3.19 6.94 12.45
N PRO A 181 -2.42 6.80 13.55
CA PRO A 181 -1.12 7.46 13.68
C PRO A 181 -0.06 6.93 12.72
N GLY A 182 -0.22 5.71 12.22
CA GLY A 182 0.63 5.07 11.21
C GLY A 182 -0.17 4.71 9.96
N CYS A 183 -0.83 5.70 9.33
CA CYS A 183 -1.66 5.48 8.16
C CYS A 183 -0.81 5.38 6.88
N GLU A 184 -0.86 4.24 6.22
CA GLU A 184 -0.08 3.97 4.99
C GLU A 184 -0.61 4.71 3.76
N THR A 185 -1.80 5.28 3.85
CA THR A 185 -2.36 6.16 2.80
C THR A 185 -2.22 7.66 3.13
N GLY A 186 -1.55 7.98 4.24
CA GLY A 186 -1.26 9.34 4.67
C GLY A 186 -2.22 9.90 5.72
N PRO A 187 -1.91 11.10 6.21
CA PRO A 187 -2.78 11.80 7.14
C PRO A 187 -4.08 12.21 6.44
N GLY A 188 -5.18 12.17 7.16
CA GLY A 188 -6.47 12.62 6.64
C GLY A 188 -7.67 11.92 7.29
N PRO A 189 -8.87 12.17 6.76
CA PRO A 189 -10.11 11.63 7.32
C PRO A 189 -10.40 10.18 6.90
N GLN A 190 -9.46 9.50 6.24
CA GLN A 190 -9.65 8.16 5.73
C GLN A 190 -9.93 7.18 6.86
N LEU A 191 -10.92 6.32 6.64
CA LEU A 191 -11.27 5.25 7.57
C LEU A 191 -10.49 3.98 7.23
N VAL A 192 -9.72 3.50 8.18
CA VAL A 192 -9.10 2.18 8.12
C VAL A 192 -10.13 1.15 8.48
N THR A 193 -10.61 0.37 7.53
CA THR A 193 -11.51 -0.76 7.80
C THR A 193 -10.67 -2.01 8.06
N TRP A 194 -10.85 -2.61 9.23
CA TRP A 194 -10.09 -3.77 9.65
C TRP A 194 -10.67 -5.07 9.11
N GLY A 195 -9.78 -5.93 8.67
CA GLY A 195 -10.06 -7.26 8.21
C GLY A 195 -8.99 -8.27 8.62
N LYS A 196 -9.18 -9.47 8.16
CA LYS A 196 -8.25 -10.56 8.37
C LYS A 196 -8.12 -11.39 7.10
N SER A 197 -6.89 -11.79 6.76
CA SER A 197 -6.62 -12.59 5.57
C SER A 197 -7.38 -13.91 5.62
N THR A 198 -8.07 -14.24 4.55
CA THR A 198 -8.56 -15.60 4.30
C THR A 198 -7.50 -16.45 3.63
N VAL A 199 -6.66 -15.81 2.83
CA VAL A 199 -5.43 -16.36 2.25
C VAL A 199 -4.48 -15.22 1.89
N CYS A 200 -3.21 -15.41 2.19
CA CYS A 200 -2.11 -14.67 1.59
C CYS A 200 -1.05 -15.69 1.15
N SER A 201 -0.71 -15.71 -0.12
CA SER A 201 0.33 -16.58 -0.67
C SER A 201 1.12 -15.80 -1.71
N VAL A 202 2.42 -15.84 -1.60
CA VAL A 202 3.37 -15.17 -2.49
C VAL A 202 4.47 -16.14 -2.86
N ASP A 203 4.75 -16.23 -4.16
CA ASP A 203 5.91 -16.93 -4.70
C ASP A 203 6.44 -16.15 -5.92
N THR A 204 7.21 -15.10 -5.63
CA THR A 204 7.74 -14.20 -6.65
C THR A 204 8.87 -13.33 -6.12
N PHE A 205 9.73 -12.80 -6.99
CA PHE A 205 10.85 -11.91 -6.66
C PHE A 205 11.79 -12.44 -5.57
N GLY A 206 11.87 -13.79 -5.42
CA GLY A 206 12.63 -14.44 -4.36
C GLY A 206 11.99 -14.34 -2.98
N TYR A 207 10.70 -14.03 -2.92
CA TYR A 207 9.87 -14.16 -1.73
C TYR A 207 8.96 -15.36 -1.87
N THR A 208 8.92 -16.19 -0.82
CA THR A 208 7.99 -17.30 -0.67
C THR A 208 7.44 -17.26 0.74
N PHE A 209 6.18 -16.85 0.87
CA PHE A 209 5.48 -16.82 2.16
C PHE A 209 3.99 -17.10 2.00
N GLN A 210 3.41 -17.64 3.06
CA GLN A 210 1.99 -17.95 3.09
C GLN A 210 1.45 -17.85 4.51
N TRP A 211 0.22 -17.30 4.65
CA TRP A 211 -0.53 -17.29 5.90
C TRP A 211 -2.03 -17.14 5.68
N THR A 212 -2.76 -17.35 6.78
CA THR A 212 -4.18 -17.06 6.91
C THR A 212 -4.40 -16.40 8.27
N THR A 213 -5.52 -15.70 8.45
CA THR A 213 -5.93 -15.08 9.72
C THR A 213 -5.08 -13.92 10.24
N ASN A 214 -4.05 -13.51 9.51
CA ASN A 214 -3.23 -12.35 9.83
C ASN A 214 -3.92 -11.03 9.43
N SER A 215 -3.30 -9.93 9.78
CA SER A 215 -3.86 -8.59 9.56
C SER A 215 -4.04 -8.27 8.08
N SER A 216 -5.18 -7.69 7.79
CA SER A 216 -5.47 -7.01 6.54
C SER A 216 -6.33 -5.79 6.83
N LYS A 217 -6.15 -4.73 6.07
CA LYS A 217 -6.98 -3.53 6.18
C LYS A 217 -7.20 -2.91 4.81
N HIS A 218 -8.35 -2.27 4.68
CA HIS A 218 -8.71 -1.46 3.51
C HIS A 218 -8.77 0.00 3.90
N ILE A 219 -8.15 0.87 3.10
CA ILE A 219 -8.13 2.31 3.31
C ILE A 219 -8.29 3.00 1.94
N PRO A 220 -9.27 3.90 1.74
CA PRO A 220 -9.27 4.73 0.56
C PRO A 220 -8.07 5.67 0.57
N PHE A 221 -7.56 6.03 -0.60
CA PHE A 221 -6.49 7.01 -0.73
C PHE A 221 -6.86 8.12 -1.71
N ASP A 222 -6.27 9.28 -1.49
CA ASP A 222 -6.38 10.45 -2.36
C ASP A 222 -5.06 11.23 -2.27
N TRP A 223 -4.25 11.15 -3.34
CA TRP A 223 -2.90 11.67 -3.36
C TRP A 223 -2.69 12.60 -4.54
N ALA A 224 -1.95 13.67 -4.30
CA ALA A 224 -1.53 14.60 -5.33
C ALA A 224 -0.04 14.95 -5.20
N GLY A 225 0.53 15.42 -6.29
CA GLY A 225 1.88 15.96 -6.36
C GLY A 225 1.94 17.24 -7.17
N PRO A 226 3.15 17.89 -7.18
CA PRO A 226 3.36 19.25 -7.65
C PRO A 226 2.88 19.48 -9.08
#